data_bd7eb95daf6f18a438d91f7f80820a9a
#
_entry.id   bd7eb95daf6f18a438d91f7f80820a9a
#
_cell.length_a   1.000
_cell.length_b   1.000
_cell.length_c   1.000
_cell.angle_alpha   90.00
_cell.angle_beta   90.00
_cell.angle_gamma   90.00
#
_symmetry.space_group_name_H-M   'P 1'
#
loop_
_entity.id
_entity.type
_entity.pdbx_description
1 polymer ?
#
loop_
_entity_poly.entity_id
_entity_poly.type
_entity_poly.pdbx_seq_one_letter_code
_entity_poly.pdbx_strand_id
1 'polypeptide(L)'
;MKTIFIGDIHGRPIWKDIVAKENADRVIFIGDYFDSFDIPGIDQIHNFKEIIEYKKTSGKEVILLVGNHDFHYMNVGQTYSGFQPALKFDIEMVLKENMEHLQIAYSFDKFLCTHAGVSSVFMDRWFRNMWNCDNLVEKLNETFTYSPSIFKFNGWDPYGDDVVQSPIWIRPRSLLWSNKKRGKDSIKGRFIQIVGHTEVKSIDIKTTDKSMGGKYYMIDALPSKEYLIYDGELKVGKL
;
A
#
# COMPACT_ATOMS: atom_id res chain seq x y z
N MET A 1 11.66 -6.95 -17.07
CA MET A 1 10.44 -6.12 -17.02
C MET A 1 10.67 -5.03 -15.97
N LYS A 2 10.70 -3.78 -16.41
CA LYS A 2 10.93 -2.62 -15.55
C LYS A 2 9.66 -2.30 -14.76
N THR A 3 9.76 -2.22 -13.45
CA THR A 3 8.66 -1.91 -12.52
C THR A 3 8.97 -0.63 -11.77
N ILE A 4 7.99 0.28 -11.67
CA ILE A 4 8.08 1.43 -10.75
C ILE A 4 7.03 1.29 -9.66
N PHE A 5 7.38 1.76 -8.46
CA PHE A 5 6.50 1.81 -7.30
C PHE A 5 6.35 3.27 -6.89
N ILE A 6 5.12 3.71 -6.77
CA ILE A 6 4.75 5.08 -6.44
C ILE A 6 4.08 5.06 -5.08
N GLY A 7 4.63 5.82 -4.13
CA GLY A 7 4.12 5.94 -2.77
C GLY A 7 2.76 6.64 -2.69
N ASP A 8 2.40 7.06 -1.49
CA ASP A 8 1.10 7.62 -1.16
C ASP A 8 0.78 8.86 -2.00
N ILE A 9 -0.35 8.81 -2.69
CA ILE A 9 -0.70 9.80 -3.75
C ILE A 9 -1.21 11.11 -3.16
N HIS A 10 -2.18 11.05 -2.25
CA HIS A 10 -2.81 12.22 -1.64
C HIS A 10 -3.10 13.35 -2.64
N GLY A 11 -3.72 12.99 -3.77
CA GLY A 11 -4.07 13.93 -4.84
C GLY A 11 -2.91 14.48 -5.68
N ARG A 12 -1.66 14.10 -5.41
CA ARG A 12 -0.47 14.65 -6.10
C ARG A 12 -0.40 14.16 -7.55
N PRO A 13 -0.35 15.07 -8.55
CA PRO A 13 -0.29 14.68 -9.97
C PRO A 13 1.11 14.28 -10.45
N ILE A 14 2.12 14.36 -9.59
CA ILE A 14 3.54 14.09 -9.91
C ILE A 14 3.79 12.69 -10.49
N TRP A 15 2.89 11.73 -10.24
CA TRP A 15 2.96 10.39 -10.82
C TRP A 15 2.98 10.42 -12.36
N LYS A 16 2.35 11.42 -12.99
CA LYS A 16 2.33 11.60 -14.46
C LYS A 16 3.74 11.80 -15.00
N ASP A 17 4.52 12.66 -14.33
CA ASP A 17 5.90 12.92 -14.72
C ASP A 17 6.78 11.68 -14.49
N ILE A 18 6.53 10.93 -13.41
CA ILE A 18 7.24 9.69 -13.10
C ILE A 18 6.99 8.65 -14.20
N VAL A 19 5.74 8.37 -14.57
CA VAL A 19 5.43 7.36 -15.58
C VAL A 19 5.91 7.76 -16.96
N ALA A 20 5.85 9.07 -17.30
CA ALA A 20 6.39 9.59 -18.54
C ALA A 20 7.91 9.45 -18.63
N LYS A 21 8.61 9.78 -17.55
CA LYS A 21 10.09 9.68 -17.46
C LYS A 21 10.56 8.24 -17.56
N GLU A 22 9.95 7.35 -16.78
CA GLU A 22 10.44 5.99 -16.60
C GLU A 22 10.02 5.02 -17.71
N ASN A 23 8.87 5.26 -18.33
CA ASN A 23 8.26 4.38 -19.34
C ASN A 23 8.36 2.89 -18.95
N ALA A 24 7.97 2.59 -17.72
CA ALA A 24 8.06 1.25 -17.16
C ALA A 24 7.00 0.31 -17.76
N ASP A 25 7.26 -1.00 -17.70
CA ASP A 25 6.30 -2.03 -18.14
C ASP A 25 5.18 -2.23 -17.10
N ARG A 26 5.54 -2.07 -15.81
CA ARG A 26 4.62 -2.19 -14.67
C ARG A 26 4.69 -0.95 -13.78
N VAL A 27 3.52 -0.48 -13.33
CA VAL A 27 3.38 0.62 -12.38
C VAL A 27 2.54 0.17 -11.20
N ILE A 28 3.07 0.29 -9.98
CA ILE A 28 2.38 -0.08 -8.74
C ILE A 28 2.18 1.16 -7.89
N PHE A 29 0.92 1.56 -7.71
CA PHE A 29 0.51 2.60 -6.77
C PHE A 29 0.22 1.96 -5.42
N ILE A 30 0.81 2.50 -4.34
CA ILE A 30 0.72 1.89 -3.00
C ILE A 30 -0.53 2.33 -2.24
N GLY A 31 -1.37 3.20 -2.81
CA GLY A 31 -2.63 3.64 -2.21
C GLY A 31 -2.60 5.07 -1.71
N ASP A 32 -3.56 5.37 -0.82
CA ASP A 32 -3.80 6.70 -0.25
C ASP A 32 -3.96 7.76 -1.35
N TYR A 33 -5.00 7.59 -2.18
CA TYR A 33 -5.27 8.52 -3.28
C TYR A 33 -5.87 9.84 -2.80
N PHE A 34 -6.54 9.83 -1.63
CA PHE A 34 -7.30 10.93 -1.06
C PHE A 34 -6.67 11.51 0.20
N ASP A 35 -7.36 12.47 0.81
CA ASP A 35 -7.04 13.08 2.11
C ASP A 35 -5.74 13.90 2.16
N SER A 36 -5.44 14.61 1.06
CA SER A 36 -4.44 15.67 1.11
C SER A 36 -4.91 16.83 1.99
N PHE A 37 -3.98 17.41 2.74
CA PHE A 37 -4.21 18.67 3.46
C PHE A 37 -3.90 19.91 2.61
N ASP A 38 -3.20 19.75 1.49
CA ASP A 38 -2.70 20.84 0.65
C ASP A 38 -3.41 20.94 -0.72
N ILE A 39 -4.07 19.85 -1.16
CA ILE A 39 -4.71 19.75 -2.47
C ILE A 39 -6.23 19.73 -2.28
N PRO A 40 -7.00 20.58 -3.00
CA PRO A 40 -8.45 20.56 -2.93
C PRO A 40 -9.03 19.17 -3.21
N GLY A 41 -10.04 18.74 -2.45
CA GLY A 41 -10.57 17.38 -2.56
C GLY A 41 -11.15 17.05 -3.93
N ILE A 42 -11.71 18.04 -4.65
CA ILE A 42 -12.20 17.84 -6.03
C ILE A 42 -11.03 17.49 -6.98
N ASP A 43 -9.87 18.11 -6.78
CA ASP A 43 -8.68 17.83 -7.60
C ASP A 43 -8.13 16.44 -7.29
N GLN A 44 -8.24 15.98 -6.03
CA GLN A 44 -7.89 14.61 -5.63
C GLN A 44 -8.78 13.59 -6.36
N ILE A 45 -10.09 13.85 -6.45
CA ILE A 45 -11.05 13.01 -7.19
C ILE A 45 -10.69 12.97 -8.68
N HIS A 46 -10.38 14.12 -9.28
CA HIS A 46 -9.95 14.19 -10.69
C HIS A 46 -8.66 13.41 -10.92
N ASN A 47 -7.66 13.58 -10.03
CA ASN A 47 -6.40 12.88 -10.11
C ASN A 47 -6.58 11.35 -10.01
N PHE A 48 -7.46 10.88 -9.12
CA PHE A 48 -7.78 9.45 -9.04
C PHE A 48 -8.43 8.93 -10.32
N LYS A 49 -9.38 9.67 -10.91
CA LYS A 49 -9.98 9.30 -12.20
C LYS A 49 -8.94 9.20 -13.32
N GLU A 50 -7.96 10.10 -13.34
CA GLU A 50 -6.87 10.05 -14.32
C GLU A 50 -5.95 8.82 -14.09
N ILE A 51 -5.72 8.40 -12.84
CA ILE A 51 -5.00 7.15 -12.54
C ILE A 51 -5.78 5.93 -13.06
N ILE A 52 -7.11 5.91 -12.86
CA ILE A 52 -7.97 4.85 -13.41
C ILE A 52 -7.93 4.84 -14.94
N GLU A 53 -8.00 5.99 -15.57
CA GLU A 53 -7.90 6.10 -17.03
C GLU A 53 -6.54 5.64 -17.54
N TYR A 54 -5.47 6.03 -16.88
CA TYR A 54 -4.12 5.54 -17.18
C TYR A 54 -4.04 4.02 -17.09
N LYS A 55 -4.64 3.41 -16.05
CA LYS A 55 -4.71 1.94 -15.93
C LYS A 55 -5.42 1.31 -17.12
N LYS A 56 -6.51 1.91 -17.60
CA LYS A 56 -7.33 1.38 -18.70
C LYS A 56 -6.69 1.53 -20.07
N THR A 57 -5.93 2.60 -20.29
CA THR A 57 -5.51 3.03 -21.64
C THR A 57 -4.02 2.92 -21.93
N SER A 58 -3.17 2.86 -20.91
CA SER A 58 -1.70 2.89 -21.10
C SER A 58 -1.10 1.67 -21.78
N GLY A 59 -1.82 0.54 -21.80
CA GLY A 59 -1.27 -0.75 -22.24
C GLY A 59 -0.20 -1.34 -21.31
N LYS A 60 0.00 -0.74 -20.12
CA LYS A 60 0.94 -1.19 -19.09
C LYS A 60 0.23 -2.06 -18.06
N GLU A 61 1.00 -2.84 -17.32
CA GLU A 61 0.48 -3.52 -16.12
C GLU A 61 0.42 -2.50 -14.98
N VAL A 62 -0.78 -1.99 -14.67
CA VAL A 62 -1.00 -0.99 -13.61
C VAL A 62 -1.73 -1.62 -12.44
N ILE A 63 -1.12 -1.59 -11.27
CA ILE A 63 -1.64 -2.13 -10.01
C ILE A 63 -2.02 -0.97 -9.10
N LEU A 64 -3.26 -0.98 -8.59
CA LEU A 64 -3.76 0.03 -7.67
C LEU A 64 -4.06 -0.62 -6.32
N LEU A 65 -3.25 -0.32 -5.32
CA LEU A 65 -3.47 -0.78 -3.96
C LEU A 65 -4.35 0.21 -3.19
N VAL A 66 -5.09 -0.28 -2.23
CA VAL A 66 -5.92 0.52 -1.33
C VAL A 66 -5.13 0.88 -0.09
N GLY A 67 -5.11 2.18 0.24
CA GLY A 67 -4.57 2.67 1.50
C GLY A 67 -5.66 2.95 2.54
N ASN A 68 -5.25 3.38 3.72
CA ASN A 68 -6.19 3.65 4.82
C ASN A 68 -7.03 4.92 4.56
N HIS A 69 -6.49 5.90 3.84
CA HIS A 69 -7.20 7.12 3.44
C HIS A 69 -8.16 6.90 2.26
N ASP A 70 -8.10 5.76 1.59
CA ASP A 70 -9.13 5.31 0.63
C ASP A 70 -10.18 4.47 1.34
N PHE A 71 -9.72 3.60 2.25
CA PHE A 71 -10.53 2.57 2.87
C PHE A 71 -11.68 3.13 3.73
N HIS A 72 -11.50 4.24 4.41
CA HIS A 72 -12.55 4.81 5.25
C HIS A 72 -13.73 5.40 4.43
N TYR A 73 -13.56 5.62 3.12
CA TYR A 73 -14.67 5.96 2.21
C TYR A 73 -15.40 4.74 1.66
N MET A 74 -14.95 3.52 1.96
CA MET A 74 -15.59 2.28 1.49
C MET A 74 -16.73 1.78 2.38
N ASN A 75 -17.38 2.70 3.10
CA ASN A 75 -18.56 2.42 3.95
C ASN A 75 -18.30 1.46 5.11
N VAL A 76 -17.10 1.48 5.65
CA VAL A 76 -16.66 0.56 6.71
C VAL A 76 -17.08 1.00 8.13
N GLY A 77 -17.75 2.17 8.26
CA GLY A 77 -18.26 2.68 9.54
C GLY A 77 -17.16 3.20 10.48
N GLN A 78 -16.02 3.59 9.94
CA GLN A 78 -14.92 4.26 10.65
C GLN A 78 -14.40 5.41 9.79
N THR A 79 -14.05 6.53 10.42
CA THR A 79 -13.40 7.67 9.78
C THR A 79 -12.13 8.02 10.55
N TYR A 80 -11.14 8.51 9.83
CA TYR A 80 -9.80 8.79 10.36
C TYR A 80 -9.35 10.21 10.00
N SER A 81 -8.15 10.59 10.44
CA SER A 81 -7.53 11.86 10.11
C SER A 81 -7.57 12.13 8.60
N GLY A 82 -7.87 13.37 8.21
CA GLY A 82 -7.96 13.77 6.81
C GLY A 82 -9.32 13.54 6.14
N PHE A 83 -10.22 12.74 6.75
CA PHE A 83 -11.55 12.46 6.19
C PHE A 83 -12.30 13.75 5.81
N GLN A 84 -12.86 13.80 4.63
CA GLN A 84 -13.53 14.96 4.03
C GLN A 84 -15.06 14.75 3.98
N PRO A 85 -15.82 15.13 5.03
CA PRO A 85 -17.26 14.87 5.08
C PRO A 85 -18.04 15.45 3.91
N ALA A 86 -17.63 16.63 3.42
CA ALA A 86 -18.29 17.32 2.31
C ALA A 86 -18.18 16.58 0.96
N LEU A 87 -17.13 15.81 0.79
CA LEU A 87 -16.85 15.04 -0.43
C LEU A 87 -17.04 13.53 -0.27
N LYS A 88 -17.53 13.12 0.89
CA LYS A 88 -17.73 11.70 1.21
C LYS A 88 -18.46 10.97 0.10
N PHE A 89 -19.60 11.50 -0.33
CA PHE A 89 -20.44 10.86 -1.33
C PHE A 89 -19.72 10.72 -2.69
N ASP A 90 -19.03 11.76 -3.13
CA ASP A 90 -18.34 11.77 -4.41
C ASP A 90 -17.15 10.79 -4.42
N ILE A 91 -16.40 10.72 -3.30
CA ILE A 91 -15.28 9.78 -3.16
C ILE A 91 -15.80 8.34 -3.05
N GLU A 92 -16.85 8.08 -2.26
CA GLU A 92 -17.50 6.76 -2.18
C GLU A 92 -17.97 6.27 -3.56
N MET A 93 -18.58 7.16 -4.34
CA MET A 93 -19.08 6.83 -5.68
C MET A 93 -17.95 6.47 -6.62
N VAL A 94 -16.90 7.29 -6.71
CA VAL A 94 -15.77 7.03 -7.62
C VAL A 94 -15.01 5.76 -7.23
N LEU A 95 -14.85 5.47 -5.95
CA LEU A 95 -14.24 4.23 -5.48
C LEU A 95 -15.12 3.01 -5.82
N LYS A 96 -16.42 3.11 -5.59
CA LYS A 96 -17.38 2.04 -5.87
C LYS A 96 -17.43 1.70 -7.36
N GLU A 97 -17.46 2.70 -8.23
CA GLU A 97 -17.48 2.53 -9.69
C GLU A 97 -16.20 1.88 -10.24
N ASN A 98 -15.10 1.94 -9.49
CA ASN A 98 -13.80 1.44 -9.91
C ASN A 98 -13.23 0.34 -8.98
N MET A 99 -14.09 -0.25 -8.13
CA MET A 99 -13.67 -1.25 -7.13
C MET A 99 -12.96 -2.45 -7.75
N GLU A 100 -13.35 -2.87 -8.95
CA GLU A 100 -12.74 -3.97 -9.69
C GLU A 100 -11.27 -3.74 -10.07
N HIS A 101 -10.84 -2.48 -10.04
CA HIS A 101 -9.45 -2.09 -10.35
C HIS A 101 -8.56 -2.02 -9.12
N LEU A 102 -9.16 -2.11 -7.92
CA LEU A 102 -8.51 -1.94 -6.62
C LEU A 102 -8.25 -3.28 -5.94
N GLN A 103 -7.15 -3.38 -5.23
CA GLN A 103 -6.78 -4.57 -4.45
C GLN A 103 -5.98 -4.21 -3.20
N ILE A 104 -5.90 -5.13 -2.25
CA ILE A 104 -5.15 -4.92 -0.98
C ILE A 104 -3.69 -5.33 -1.10
N ALA A 105 -3.41 -6.34 -1.90
CA ALA A 105 -2.08 -6.91 -2.02
C ALA A 105 -1.74 -7.31 -3.45
N TYR A 106 -0.47 -7.21 -3.80
CA TYR A 106 0.07 -7.70 -5.06
C TYR A 106 1.46 -8.30 -4.82
N SER A 107 1.79 -9.38 -5.50
CA SER A 107 3.14 -9.95 -5.43
C SER A 107 3.65 -10.35 -6.81
N PHE A 108 4.95 -10.22 -7.00
CA PHE A 108 5.68 -10.75 -8.14
C PHE A 108 7.12 -11.02 -7.72
N ASP A 109 7.72 -12.02 -8.30
CA ASP A 109 9.07 -12.48 -7.94
C ASP A 109 9.21 -12.66 -6.41
N LYS A 110 10.05 -11.84 -5.79
CA LYS A 110 10.29 -11.81 -4.35
C LYS A 110 9.61 -10.64 -3.62
N PHE A 111 8.84 -9.83 -4.33
CA PHE A 111 8.22 -8.63 -3.77
C PHE A 111 6.77 -8.89 -3.37
N LEU A 112 6.41 -8.35 -2.22
CA LEU A 112 5.03 -8.24 -1.74
C LEU A 112 4.72 -6.76 -1.53
N CYS A 113 3.73 -6.26 -2.25
CA CYS A 113 3.28 -4.89 -2.18
C CYS A 113 1.93 -4.83 -1.47
N THR A 114 1.86 -4.03 -0.42
CA THR A 114 0.63 -3.66 0.30
C THR A 114 0.80 -2.23 0.78
N HIS A 115 -0.26 -1.56 1.17
CA HIS A 115 -0.13 -0.17 1.60
C HIS A 115 0.81 -0.02 2.81
N ALA A 116 0.62 -0.83 3.86
CA ALA A 116 1.38 -0.67 5.12
C ALA A 116 2.26 -1.86 5.50
N GLY A 117 2.06 -3.03 4.87
CA GLY A 117 2.81 -4.26 5.15
C GLY A 117 1.95 -5.37 5.75
N VAL A 118 2.45 -6.59 5.71
CA VAL A 118 1.76 -7.77 6.23
C VAL A 118 2.58 -8.43 7.33
N SER A 119 1.96 -8.68 8.48
CA SER A 119 2.54 -9.49 9.55
C SER A 119 1.95 -10.91 9.55
N SER A 120 2.75 -11.90 9.92
CA SER A 120 2.23 -13.25 10.13
C SER A 120 1.22 -13.28 11.28
N VAL A 121 1.32 -12.36 12.23
CA VAL A 121 0.38 -12.25 13.36
C VAL A 121 -1.03 -11.88 12.88
N PHE A 122 -1.14 -10.93 11.95
CA PHE A 122 -2.42 -10.61 11.32
C PHE A 122 -2.97 -11.81 10.54
N MET A 123 -2.13 -12.44 9.74
CA MET A 123 -2.53 -13.61 8.95
C MET A 123 -2.99 -14.77 9.84
N ASP A 124 -2.25 -15.09 10.90
CA ASP A 124 -2.61 -16.16 11.84
C ASP A 124 -3.91 -15.86 12.60
N ARG A 125 -4.15 -14.59 12.94
CA ARG A 125 -5.36 -14.17 13.62
C ARG A 125 -6.62 -14.41 12.79
N TRP A 126 -6.58 -14.04 11.53
CA TRP A 126 -7.75 -14.04 10.66
C TRP A 126 -7.89 -15.30 9.80
N PHE A 127 -6.77 -15.89 9.39
CA PHE A 127 -6.76 -17.01 8.45
C PHE A 127 -6.27 -18.33 9.08
N ARG A 128 -5.64 -18.27 10.28
CA ARG A 128 -5.14 -19.44 10.99
C ARG A 128 -4.29 -20.36 10.08
N ASN A 129 -4.71 -21.62 9.93
CA ASN A 129 -4.03 -22.61 9.08
C ASN A 129 -4.46 -22.58 7.60
N MET A 130 -5.29 -21.60 7.19
CA MET A 130 -5.80 -21.51 5.83
C MET A 130 -4.93 -20.66 4.90
N TRP A 131 -3.79 -20.19 5.39
CA TRP A 131 -2.87 -19.38 4.60
C TRP A 131 -1.44 -19.95 4.61
N ASN A 132 -0.72 -19.64 3.56
CA ASN A 132 0.73 -19.76 3.44
C ASN A 132 1.25 -18.67 2.48
N CYS A 133 2.55 -18.62 2.23
CA CYS A 133 3.10 -17.57 1.37
C CYS A 133 2.64 -17.65 -0.08
N ASP A 134 2.24 -18.80 -0.58
CA ASP A 134 1.82 -18.96 -1.97
C ASP A 134 0.39 -18.46 -2.22
N ASN A 135 -0.50 -18.54 -1.21
CA ASN A 135 -1.89 -18.07 -1.30
C ASN A 135 -2.16 -16.77 -0.52
N LEU A 136 -1.14 -16.13 0.06
CA LEU A 136 -1.31 -14.94 0.91
C LEU A 136 -2.02 -13.80 0.19
N VAL A 137 -1.58 -13.46 -1.02
CA VAL A 137 -2.16 -12.35 -1.81
C VAL A 137 -3.60 -12.66 -2.19
N GLU A 138 -3.88 -13.88 -2.64
CA GLU A 138 -5.22 -14.36 -2.95
C GLU A 138 -6.14 -14.20 -1.74
N LYS A 139 -5.73 -14.71 -0.57
CA LYS A 139 -6.51 -14.61 0.67
C LYS A 139 -6.80 -13.18 1.10
N LEU A 140 -5.83 -12.28 0.97
CA LEU A 140 -6.02 -10.87 1.28
C LEU A 140 -7.04 -10.22 0.32
N ASN A 141 -6.91 -10.45 -0.98
CA ASN A 141 -7.77 -9.84 -1.99
C ASN A 141 -9.20 -10.43 -1.96
N GLU A 142 -9.36 -11.74 -1.79
CA GLU A 142 -10.67 -12.37 -1.56
C GLU A 142 -11.36 -11.77 -0.33
N THR A 143 -10.61 -11.64 0.78
CA THR A 143 -11.15 -11.08 2.02
C THR A 143 -11.54 -9.61 1.86
N PHE A 144 -10.77 -8.84 1.11
CA PHE A 144 -11.12 -7.46 0.80
C PHE A 144 -12.46 -7.37 0.04
N THR A 145 -12.68 -8.27 -0.89
CA THR A 145 -13.92 -8.32 -1.67
C THR A 145 -15.13 -8.72 -0.83
N TYR A 146 -15.00 -9.76 0.00
CA TYR A 146 -16.14 -10.38 0.68
C TYR A 146 -16.33 -10.00 2.14
N SER A 147 -15.27 -9.52 2.79
CA SER A 147 -15.28 -9.19 4.23
C SER A 147 -14.34 -8.01 4.53
N PRO A 148 -14.51 -6.83 3.88
CA PRO A 148 -13.58 -5.70 4.02
C PRO A 148 -13.46 -5.21 5.46
N SER A 149 -14.44 -5.44 6.32
CA SER A 149 -14.39 -5.04 7.73
C SER A 149 -13.20 -5.62 8.52
N ILE A 150 -12.58 -6.69 8.04
CA ILE A 150 -11.36 -7.27 8.63
C ILE A 150 -10.17 -6.30 8.54
N PHE A 151 -10.17 -5.41 7.55
CA PHE A 151 -9.13 -4.41 7.36
C PHE A 151 -9.31 -3.12 8.16
N LYS A 152 -10.34 -3.01 8.98
CA LYS A 152 -10.54 -1.86 9.88
C LYS A 152 -9.37 -1.71 10.86
N PHE A 153 -9.18 -0.47 11.30
CA PHE A 153 -8.26 -0.19 12.41
C PHE A 153 -8.78 -0.82 13.71
N ASN A 154 -7.97 -1.66 14.33
CA ASN A 154 -8.35 -2.41 15.54
C ASN A 154 -7.98 -1.69 16.87
N GLY A 155 -7.75 -0.38 16.81
CA GLY A 155 -7.29 0.38 17.97
C GLY A 155 -5.78 0.23 18.23
N TRP A 156 -5.24 1.08 19.08
CA TRP A 156 -3.85 0.98 19.50
C TRP A 156 -3.73 -0.10 20.58
N ASP A 157 -2.77 -1.00 20.41
CA ASP A 157 -2.38 -1.89 21.50
C ASP A 157 -1.78 -1.01 22.61
N PRO A 158 -2.25 -1.14 23.89
CA PRO A 158 -1.69 -0.42 25.04
C PRO A 158 -0.19 -0.65 25.20
N TYR A 159 0.31 -1.77 24.73
CA TYR A 159 1.74 -2.12 24.75
C TYR A 159 2.49 -1.66 23.49
N GLY A 160 1.86 -0.89 22.60
CA GLY A 160 2.47 -0.33 21.40
C GLY A 160 2.76 -1.35 20.29
N ASP A 161 2.11 -2.50 20.33
CA ASP A 161 2.36 -3.62 19.44
C ASP A 161 1.28 -3.68 18.33
N ASP A 162 1.50 -2.94 17.24
CA ASP A 162 0.55 -2.85 16.12
C ASP A 162 0.60 -4.07 15.18
N VAL A 163 1.29 -5.15 15.57
CA VAL A 163 1.49 -6.35 14.73
C VAL A 163 0.19 -7.06 14.34
N VAL A 164 -0.90 -6.78 15.04
CA VAL A 164 -2.24 -7.31 14.76
C VAL A 164 -3.00 -6.48 13.73
N GLN A 165 -2.47 -5.31 13.37
CA GLN A 165 -3.11 -4.43 12.39
C GLN A 165 -3.08 -5.02 10.98
N SER A 166 -4.05 -4.62 10.20
CA SER A 166 -4.19 -5.05 8.81
C SER A 166 -3.12 -4.44 7.90
N PRO A 167 -2.98 -4.96 6.67
CA PRO A 167 -2.02 -4.47 5.68
C PRO A 167 -2.14 -3.00 5.26
N ILE A 168 -3.17 -2.31 5.69
CA ILE A 168 -3.36 -0.87 5.43
C ILE A 168 -3.12 0.00 6.68
N TRP A 169 -2.78 -0.60 7.84
CA TRP A 169 -2.64 0.13 9.10
C TRP A 169 -1.36 -0.17 9.88
N ILE A 170 -0.71 -1.30 9.62
CA ILE A 170 0.45 -1.70 10.40
C ILE A 170 1.60 -0.70 10.22
N ARG A 171 2.24 -0.31 11.31
CA ARG A 171 3.43 0.53 11.23
C ARG A 171 4.67 -0.31 10.94
N PRO A 172 5.60 0.18 10.13
CA PRO A 172 6.82 -0.56 9.77
C PRO A 172 7.62 -1.06 10.97
N ARG A 173 7.72 -0.27 12.04
CA ARG A 173 8.38 -0.71 13.29
C ARG A 173 7.75 -1.97 13.88
N SER A 174 6.44 -2.12 13.71
CA SER A 174 5.70 -3.30 14.23
C SER A 174 5.95 -4.53 13.37
N LEU A 175 6.19 -4.36 12.05
CA LEU A 175 6.68 -5.45 11.19
C LEU A 175 8.01 -6.00 11.70
N LEU A 176 8.88 -5.13 12.24
CA LEU A 176 10.14 -5.52 12.84
C LEU A 176 9.96 -6.33 14.13
N TRP A 177 8.97 -5.99 14.95
CA TRP A 177 8.69 -6.65 16.23
C TRP A 177 8.01 -8.00 16.08
N SER A 178 7.08 -8.15 15.15
CA SER A 178 6.43 -9.44 14.88
C SER A 178 7.45 -10.52 14.57
N ASN A 179 8.53 -10.10 13.96
CA ASN A 179 9.64 -10.93 13.56
C ASN A 179 10.51 -11.45 14.72
N LYS A 180 10.56 -10.76 15.86
CA LYS A 180 11.37 -11.17 17.02
C LYS A 180 10.68 -12.22 17.90
N LYS A 181 9.35 -12.15 18.03
CA LYS A 181 8.61 -13.00 18.99
C LYS A 181 8.31 -14.41 18.50
N ARG A 182 8.33 -14.69 17.20
CA ARG A 182 7.88 -15.99 16.64
C ARG A 182 8.93 -16.82 15.88
N GLY A 183 10.19 -16.44 15.83
CA GLY A 183 11.33 -17.26 15.35
C GLY A 183 11.28 -17.82 13.93
N LYS A 184 10.11 -17.89 13.29
CA LYS A 184 9.90 -18.34 11.92
C LYS A 184 8.74 -17.58 11.31
N ASP A 185 8.98 -16.32 10.94
CA ASP A 185 8.03 -15.61 10.10
C ASP A 185 8.22 -16.04 8.64
N SER A 186 7.26 -16.82 8.13
CA SER A 186 7.29 -17.33 6.76
C SER A 186 7.26 -16.23 5.71
N ILE A 187 6.58 -15.12 5.99
CA ILE A 187 6.50 -13.95 5.10
C ILE A 187 7.88 -13.34 4.91
N LYS A 188 8.61 -13.18 6.01
CA LYS A 188 9.95 -12.63 6.08
C LYS A 188 11.00 -13.38 5.25
N GLY A 189 10.95 -14.69 5.27
CA GLY A 189 11.87 -15.53 4.49
C GLY A 189 11.53 -15.56 2.99
N ARG A 190 10.29 -15.24 2.62
CA ARG A 190 9.77 -15.36 1.26
C ARG A 190 9.78 -14.04 0.51
N PHE A 191 9.40 -12.93 1.16
CA PHE A 191 9.14 -11.66 0.51
C PHE A 191 10.01 -10.52 1.01
N ILE A 192 10.27 -9.60 0.09
CA ILE A 192 10.67 -8.21 0.35
C ILE A 192 9.38 -7.38 0.27
N GLN A 193 9.01 -6.70 1.34
CA GLN A 193 7.80 -5.90 1.35
C GLN A 193 8.06 -4.47 0.87
N ILE A 194 7.22 -3.98 -0.06
CA ILE A 194 7.22 -2.58 -0.51
C ILE A 194 5.97 -1.94 0.07
N VAL A 195 6.16 -0.87 0.86
CA VAL A 195 5.08 -0.24 1.66
C VAL A 195 5.14 1.29 1.62
N GLY A 196 3.99 1.93 1.75
CA GLY A 196 3.79 3.36 1.98
C GLY A 196 3.43 3.66 3.43
N HIS A 197 2.32 4.38 3.65
CA HIS A 197 1.67 4.65 4.94
C HIS A 197 2.48 5.47 5.95
N THR A 198 3.76 5.44 5.87
CA THR A 198 4.65 6.20 6.77
C THR A 198 5.57 7.07 5.92
N GLU A 199 5.33 8.37 6.00
CA GLU A 199 6.14 9.34 5.27
C GLU A 199 7.61 9.25 5.66
N VAL A 200 8.46 9.24 4.65
CA VAL A 200 9.92 9.27 4.78
C VAL A 200 10.50 10.41 3.96
N LYS A 201 11.53 11.06 4.49
CA LYS A 201 12.23 12.14 3.77
C LYS A 201 12.96 11.65 2.53
N SER A 202 13.39 10.41 2.54
CA SER A 202 14.08 9.75 1.44
C SER A 202 13.90 8.23 1.54
N ILE A 203 13.81 7.57 0.39
CA ILE A 203 13.72 6.11 0.30
C ILE A 203 15.10 5.51 0.60
N ASP A 204 15.19 4.72 1.66
CA ASP A 204 16.43 4.02 2.01
C ASP A 204 16.39 2.56 1.54
N ILE A 205 17.18 2.26 0.50
CA ILE A 205 17.36 0.89 -0.02
C ILE A 205 18.67 0.24 0.47
N LYS A 206 19.51 0.99 1.20
CA LYS A 206 20.84 0.54 1.65
C LYS A 206 20.82 -0.08 3.03
N THR A 207 20.00 0.50 3.94
CA THR A 207 19.91 0.04 5.32
C THR A 207 19.03 -1.22 5.36
N THR A 208 19.67 -2.35 5.07
CA THR A 208 19.04 -3.63 5.39
C THR A 208 19.37 -3.93 6.84
N ASP A 209 18.42 -3.80 7.74
CA ASP A 209 18.61 -4.26 9.10
C ASP A 209 18.72 -5.79 9.11
N LYS A 210 19.98 -6.26 8.97
CA LYS A 210 20.31 -7.68 8.99
C LYS A 210 19.90 -8.34 10.31
N SER A 211 19.77 -7.53 11.39
CA SER A 211 19.41 -8.01 12.72
C SER A 211 17.96 -8.50 12.78
N MET A 212 17.13 -8.08 11.83
CA MET A 212 15.69 -8.30 11.84
C MET A 212 15.18 -9.22 10.71
N GLY A 213 16.10 -9.77 9.89
CA GLY A 213 15.91 -10.91 8.96
C GLY A 213 14.79 -10.79 7.91
N GLY A 214 14.15 -9.67 7.74
CA GLY A 214 13.19 -9.38 6.69
C GLY A 214 13.54 -8.04 6.06
N LYS A 215 13.25 -7.89 4.77
CA LYS A 215 13.43 -6.62 4.08
C LYS A 215 12.06 -6.01 3.85
N TYR A 216 11.93 -4.73 4.21
CA TYR A 216 10.86 -3.90 3.71
C TYR A 216 11.44 -2.53 3.33
N TYR A 217 10.80 -1.88 2.37
CA TYR A 217 11.15 -0.56 1.92
C TYR A 217 9.93 0.36 2.04
N MET A 218 10.08 1.42 2.83
CA MET A 218 9.11 2.50 2.93
C MET A 218 9.32 3.45 1.77
N ILE A 219 8.27 3.67 0.98
CA ILE A 219 8.35 4.47 -0.25
C ILE A 219 7.37 5.65 -0.28
N ASP A 220 6.74 5.99 0.85
CA ASP A 220 5.97 7.22 0.96
C ASP A 220 6.92 8.44 1.02
N ALA A 221 7.40 8.83 -0.15
CA ALA A 221 8.40 9.89 -0.35
C ALA A 221 8.07 10.81 -1.55
N LEU A 222 6.82 10.82 -2.02
CA LEU A 222 6.40 11.70 -3.12
C LEU A 222 6.58 13.20 -2.83
N PRO A 223 6.43 13.70 -1.59
CA PRO A 223 6.78 15.08 -1.28
C PRO A 223 8.25 15.44 -1.60
N SER A 224 9.14 14.47 -1.49
CA SER A 224 10.57 14.60 -1.85
C SER A 224 10.86 14.26 -3.32
N LYS A 225 9.81 13.97 -4.12
CA LYS A 225 9.88 13.56 -5.53
C LYS A 225 10.62 12.24 -5.75
N GLU A 226 10.65 11.39 -4.74
CA GLU A 226 11.29 10.07 -4.82
C GLU A 226 10.28 8.96 -5.03
N TYR A 227 10.68 7.94 -5.76
CA TYR A 227 9.94 6.73 -6.05
C TYR A 227 10.90 5.55 -6.19
N LEU A 228 10.41 4.32 -6.17
CA LEU A 228 11.26 3.14 -6.27
C LEU A 228 11.17 2.54 -7.67
N ILE A 229 12.30 2.04 -8.17
CA ILE A 229 12.43 1.37 -9.47
C ILE A 229 13.01 -0.02 -9.25
N TYR A 230 12.48 -0.99 -9.96
CA TYR A 230 13.08 -2.32 -10.09
C TYR A 230 13.27 -2.67 -11.56
N ASP A 231 14.52 -2.89 -11.94
CA ASP A 231 14.93 -3.34 -13.27
C ASP A 231 16.10 -4.32 -13.13
N GLY A 232 15.78 -5.51 -12.57
CA GLY A 232 16.79 -6.48 -12.13
C GLY A 232 17.43 -6.12 -10.77
N GLU A 233 17.56 -4.85 -10.45
CA GLU A 233 17.99 -4.33 -9.15
C GLU A 233 17.08 -3.17 -8.68
N LEU A 234 17.03 -2.94 -7.36
CA LEU A 234 16.28 -1.82 -6.80
C LEU A 234 17.11 -0.54 -6.86
N LYS A 235 16.47 0.54 -7.30
CA LYS A 235 17.03 1.90 -7.39
C LYS A 235 16.02 2.92 -6.91
N VAL A 236 16.51 4.02 -6.32
CA VAL A 236 15.67 5.18 -6.04
C VAL A 236 15.67 6.08 -7.27
N GLY A 237 14.48 6.32 -7.81
CA GLY A 237 14.25 7.33 -8.83
C GLY A 237 13.91 8.67 -8.18
N LYS A 238 14.22 9.76 -8.86
CA LYS A 238 13.92 11.13 -8.42
C LYS A 238 13.60 12.01 -9.62
N LEU A 239 12.58 12.87 -9.50
CA LEU A 239 12.25 13.93 -10.46
C LEU A 239 13.04 15.21 -10.22
#